data_befb46bcf321f2a3e722aa0259d57f16
#
_entry.id   befb46bcf321f2a3e722aa0259d57f16
#
_cell.length_a   1.000
_cell.length_b   1.000
_cell.length_c   1.000
_cell.angle_alpha   90.00
_cell.angle_beta   90.00
_cell.angle_gamma   90.00
#
_symmetry.space_group_name_H-M   'P 1'
#
loop_
_entity.id
_entity.type
_entity.pdbx_description
1 polymer ?
#
loop_
_entity_poly.entity_id
_entity_poly.type
_entity_poly.pdbx_seq_one_letter_code
_entity_poly.pdbx_strand_id
1 'polypeptide(L)'
;MWQELIATGFYLGRFRYAPGTFGTLLGVPLVYLFAFKWWLVLFVAFLLYLLGVWVSGYVVEMRKEKDPEDVVIDEVLGYLLSYTFVEPTFKTLFVGFLTFRLLDILKPYPIKLFENLPKGHGVMADDAVAGIINAFVLFFLFH
;
A
#
# COMPACT_ATOMS: atom_id res chain seq x y z
N MET A 1 -14.91 6.35 -13.35
CA MET A 1 -15.73 5.14 -13.28
C MET A 1 -15.42 4.38 -12.04
N TRP A 2 -16.00 3.20 -11.87
CA TRP A 2 -15.81 2.43 -10.64
C TRP A 2 -14.33 2.04 -10.41
N GLN A 3 -13.57 1.82 -11.49
CA GLN A 3 -12.13 1.51 -11.36
C GLN A 3 -11.37 2.68 -10.74
N GLU A 4 -11.68 3.91 -11.14
CA GLU A 4 -11.05 5.07 -10.53
C GLU A 4 -11.48 5.25 -9.09
N LEU A 5 -12.74 4.98 -8.77
CA LEU A 5 -13.24 5.07 -7.41
C LEU A 5 -12.45 4.15 -6.47
N ILE A 6 -12.23 2.91 -6.88
CA ILE A 6 -11.47 1.95 -6.09
C ILE A 6 -9.99 2.33 -6.03
N ALA A 7 -9.38 2.65 -7.19
CA ALA A 7 -7.95 2.96 -7.26
C ALA A 7 -7.59 4.17 -6.41
N THR A 8 -8.47 5.18 -6.34
CA THR A 8 -8.23 6.41 -5.58
C THR A 8 -8.74 6.33 -4.15
N GLY A 9 -9.21 5.16 -3.70
CA GLY A 9 -9.71 4.99 -2.35
C GLY A 9 -10.93 5.87 -2.10
N PHE A 10 -11.97 5.72 -2.90
CA PHE A 10 -13.20 6.50 -2.83
C PHE A 10 -12.91 8.00 -2.97
N TYR A 11 -11.97 8.34 -3.86
CA TYR A 11 -11.52 9.70 -4.17
C TYR A 11 -10.75 10.38 -3.04
N LEU A 12 -10.42 9.69 -1.94
CA LEU A 12 -9.55 10.26 -0.92
C LEU A 12 -8.16 10.58 -1.45
N GLY A 13 -7.66 9.77 -2.42
CA GLY A 13 -6.39 10.04 -3.07
C GLY A 13 -6.37 11.32 -3.89
N ARG A 14 -7.53 11.88 -4.20
CA ARG A 14 -7.64 13.15 -4.94
C ARG A 14 -7.52 14.37 -4.05
N PHE A 15 -7.36 14.19 -2.74
CA PHE A 15 -7.06 15.31 -1.87
C PHE A 15 -5.78 15.99 -2.35
N ARG A 16 -5.81 17.31 -2.35
CA ARG A 16 -4.73 18.15 -2.88
C ARG A 16 -3.40 17.95 -2.15
N TYR A 17 -3.47 17.63 -0.85
CA TYR A 17 -2.31 17.47 -0.01
C TYR A 17 -2.15 16.03 0.44
N ALA A 18 -0.93 15.49 0.31
CA ALA A 18 -0.53 14.19 0.84
C ALA A 18 -1.49 13.04 0.48
N PRO A 19 -1.73 12.75 -0.83
CA PRO A 19 -2.64 11.66 -1.21
C PRO A 19 -2.18 10.30 -0.67
N GLY A 20 -0.87 10.04 -0.63
CA GLY A 20 -0.34 8.80 -0.08
C GLY A 20 -0.62 8.64 1.41
N THR A 21 -0.65 9.75 2.17
CA THR A 21 -1.00 9.74 3.58
C THR A 21 -2.46 9.33 3.77
N PHE A 22 -3.38 9.91 3.00
CA PHE A 22 -4.79 9.54 3.07
C PHE A 22 -5.02 8.09 2.64
N GLY A 23 -4.30 7.63 1.61
CA GLY A 23 -4.38 6.25 1.16
C GLY A 23 -3.92 5.29 2.25
N THR A 24 -2.81 5.60 2.92
CA THR A 24 -2.31 4.78 4.01
C THR A 24 -3.30 4.74 5.17
N LEU A 25 -3.94 5.87 5.49
CA LEU A 25 -4.96 5.92 6.53
C LEU A 25 -6.16 5.02 6.21
N LEU A 26 -6.51 4.84 4.94
CA LEU A 26 -7.55 3.89 4.55
C LEU A 26 -7.17 2.45 4.88
N GLY A 27 -5.87 2.15 4.94
CA GLY A 27 -5.39 0.83 5.33
C GLY A 27 -5.61 0.52 6.80
N VAL A 28 -5.75 1.53 7.67
CA VAL A 28 -5.90 1.31 9.11
C VAL A 28 -7.09 0.41 9.45
N PRO A 29 -8.31 0.64 8.90
CA PRO A 29 -9.42 -0.27 9.18
C PRO A 29 -9.15 -1.70 8.73
N LEU A 30 -8.52 -1.89 7.57
CA LEU A 30 -8.19 -3.23 7.08
C LEU A 30 -7.17 -3.92 7.97
N VAL A 31 -6.15 -3.19 8.41
CA VAL A 31 -5.16 -3.72 9.35
C VAL A 31 -5.86 -4.16 10.63
N TYR A 32 -6.71 -3.32 11.19
CA TYR A 32 -7.40 -3.61 12.43
C TYR A 32 -8.28 -4.83 12.31
N LEU A 33 -8.91 -5.04 11.15
CA LEU A 33 -9.81 -6.19 10.94
C LEU A 33 -9.05 -7.48 10.67
N PHE A 34 -7.94 -7.44 9.96
CA PHE A 34 -7.33 -8.64 9.40
C PHE A 34 -5.94 -8.98 9.95
N ALA A 35 -5.25 -8.07 10.59
CA ALA A 35 -3.84 -8.27 10.97
C ALA A 35 -3.62 -9.09 12.23
N PHE A 36 -4.65 -9.79 12.74
CA PHE A 36 -4.50 -10.67 13.90
C PHE A 36 -3.98 -12.05 13.53
N LYS A 37 -3.99 -12.41 12.25
CA LYS A 37 -3.46 -13.68 11.76
C LYS A 37 -2.64 -13.44 10.51
N TRP A 38 -1.39 -13.91 10.52
CA TRP A 38 -0.47 -13.67 9.42
C TRP A 38 -0.97 -14.20 8.08
N TRP A 39 -1.60 -15.39 8.08
CA TRP A 39 -2.11 -15.99 6.84
C TRP A 39 -3.26 -15.16 6.26
N LEU A 40 -4.06 -14.57 7.13
CA LEU A 40 -5.18 -13.74 6.69
C LEU A 40 -4.68 -12.44 6.06
N VAL A 41 -3.62 -11.85 6.63
CA VAL A 41 -2.98 -10.67 6.03
C VAL A 41 -2.49 -11.00 4.62
N LEU A 42 -1.80 -12.12 4.45
CA LEU A 42 -1.28 -12.50 3.14
C LEU A 42 -2.40 -12.79 2.15
N PHE A 43 -3.47 -13.43 2.58
CA PHE A 43 -4.61 -13.72 1.71
C PHE A 43 -5.30 -12.44 1.23
N VAL A 44 -5.61 -11.53 2.15
CA VAL A 44 -6.26 -10.26 1.81
C VAL A 44 -5.34 -9.42 0.94
N ALA A 45 -4.04 -9.41 1.26
CA ALA A 45 -3.05 -8.67 0.47
C ALA A 45 -2.98 -9.21 -0.96
N PHE A 46 -3.03 -10.52 -1.14
CA PHE A 46 -3.04 -11.12 -2.47
C PHE A 46 -4.25 -10.65 -3.28
N LEU A 47 -5.44 -10.67 -2.67
CA LEU A 47 -6.66 -10.19 -3.32
C LEU A 47 -6.57 -8.70 -3.66
N LEU A 48 -6.05 -7.90 -2.74
CA LEU A 48 -5.86 -6.47 -2.98
C LEU A 48 -4.85 -6.22 -4.10
N TYR A 49 -3.79 -7.04 -4.18
CA TYR A 49 -2.80 -6.90 -5.24
C TYR A 49 -3.45 -7.14 -6.61
N LEU A 50 -4.22 -8.22 -6.74
CA LEU A 50 -4.89 -8.52 -8.00
C LEU A 50 -5.88 -7.43 -8.39
N LEU A 51 -6.70 -6.99 -7.44
CA LEU A 51 -7.64 -5.91 -7.68
C LEU A 51 -6.90 -4.62 -8.01
N GLY A 52 -5.85 -4.32 -7.26
CA GLY A 52 -5.06 -3.11 -7.45
C GLY A 52 -4.37 -3.06 -8.79
N VAL A 53 -3.80 -4.17 -9.25
CA VAL A 53 -3.17 -4.23 -10.58
C VAL A 53 -4.21 -3.94 -11.66
N TRP A 54 -5.40 -4.51 -11.53
CA TRP A 54 -6.46 -4.31 -12.51
C TRP A 54 -6.93 -2.86 -12.55
N VAL A 55 -7.34 -2.31 -11.41
CA VAL A 55 -7.89 -0.94 -11.38
C VAL A 55 -6.82 0.12 -11.62
N SER A 56 -5.61 -0.08 -11.09
CA SER A 56 -4.50 0.85 -11.32
C SER A 56 -4.04 0.81 -12.77
N GLY A 57 -3.99 -0.37 -13.36
CA GLY A 57 -3.66 -0.53 -14.77
C GLY A 57 -4.65 0.19 -15.67
N TYR A 58 -5.93 0.13 -15.32
CA TYR A 58 -6.97 0.87 -16.05
C TYR A 58 -6.71 2.38 -15.99
N VAL A 59 -6.41 2.90 -14.81
CA VAL A 59 -6.16 4.35 -14.65
C VAL A 59 -4.89 4.75 -15.39
N VAL A 60 -3.82 3.96 -15.28
CA VAL A 60 -2.55 4.23 -15.97
C VAL A 60 -2.77 4.30 -17.50
N GLU A 61 -3.50 3.34 -18.06
CA GLU A 61 -3.76 3.31 -19.50
C GLU A 61 -4.68 4.45 -19.94
N MET A 62 -5.72 4.70 -19.17
CA MET A 62 -6.70 5.74 -19.51
C MET A 62 -6.09 7.13 -19.49
N ARG A 63 -5.24 7.41 -18.49
CA ARG A 63 -4.61 8.73 -18.34
C ARG A 63 -3.26 8.84 -19.03
N LYS A 64 -2.69 7.72 -19.46
CA LYS A 64 -1.34 7.66 -20.03
C LYS A 64 -0.27 8.20 -19.09
N GLU A 65 -0.49 8.00 -17.78
CA GLU A 65 0.47 8.34 -16.72
C GLU A 65 1.04 7.05 -16.14
N LYS A 66 2.35 7.01 -15.91
CA LYS A 66 3.01 5.83 -15.38
C LYS A 66 2.66 5.58 -13.91
N ASP A 67 2.55 6.65 -13.10
CA ASP A 67 2.31 6.55 -11.67
C ASP A 67 1.40 7.72 -11.23
N PRO A 68 0.08 7.60 -11.45
CA PRO A 68 -0.84 8.67 -11.07
C PRO A 68 -0.83 8.89 -9.55
N GLU A 69 -0.68 10.13 -9.12
CA GLU A 69 -0.58 10.48 -7.69
C GLU A 69 -1.85 10.18 -6.90
N ASP A 70 -3.01 10.24 -7.53
CA ASP A 70 -4.28 10.01 -6.83
C ASP A 70 -4.66 8.54 -6.73
N VAL A 71 -3.86 7.63 -7.31
CA VAL A 71 -4.04 6.19 -7.11
C VAL A 71 -3.37 5.81 -5.80
N VAL A 72 -4.15 5.33 -4.84
CA VAL A 72 -3.67 5.07 -3.48
C VAL A 72 -3.96 3.66 -2.98
N ILE A 73 -4.55 2.78 -3.80
CA ILE A 73 -4.82 1.40 -3.41
C ILE A 73 -3.52 0.65 -3.11
N ASP A 74 -2.41 1.06 -3.72
CA ASP A 74 -1.09 0.50 -3.47
C ASP A 74 -0.61 0.78 -2.04
N GLU A 75 -0.85 1.98 -1.52
CA GLU A 75 -0.51 2.31 -0.14
C GLU A 75 -1.32 1.49 0.84
N VAL A 76 -2.59 1.24 0.55
CA VAL A 76 -3.44 0.40 1.39
C VAL A 76 -2.85 -1.01 1.47
N LEU A 77 -2.46 -1.58 0.33
CA LEU A 77 -1.84 -2.89 0.28
C LEU A 77 -0.53 -2.94 1.08
N GLY A 78 0.35 -1.98 0.85
CA GLY A 78 1.66 -1.94 1.51
C GLY A 78 1.53 -1.78 3.02
N TYR A 79 0.63 -0.93 3.47
CA TYR A 79 0.40 -0.74 4.89
C TYR A 79 -0.14 -2.02 5.54
N LEU A 80 -1.08 -2.70 4.88
CA LEU A 80 -1.60 -3.98 5.38
C LEU A 80 -0.47 -5.01 5.51
N LEU A 81 0.37 -5.16 4.49
CA LEU A 81 1.49 -6.10 4.51
C LEU A 81 2.46 -5.82 5.65
N SER A 82 2.59 -4.57 6.08
CA SER A 82 3.48 -4.19 7.18
C SER A 82 3.16 -4.91 8.47
N TYR A 83 1.94 -5.39 8.65
CA TYR A 83 1.48 -6.04 9.88
C TYR A 83 1.43 -7.56 9.79
N THR A 84 2.16 -8.16 8.87
CA THR A 84 2.22 -9.62 8.71
C THR A 84 2.74 -10.30 9.97
N PHE A 85 3.72 -9.69 10.65
CA PHE A 85 4.39 -10.29 11.80
C PHE A 85 4.11 -9.58 13.12
N VAL A 86 3.35 -8.50 13.12
CA VAL A 86 3.14 -7.65 14.29
C VAL A 86 1.65 -7.36 14.43
N GLU A 87 1.14 -7.45 15.65
CA GLU A 87 -0.27 -7.13 15.90
C GLU A 87 -0.52 -5.63 15.84
N PRO A 88 -1.71 -5.21 15.37
CA PRO A 88 -2.05 -3.79 15.34
C PRO A 88 -2.40 -3.30 16.75
N THR A 89 -1.57 -2.39 17.26
CA THR A 89 -1.85 -1.63 18.47
C THR A 89 -1.75 -0.16 18.11
N PHE A 90 -2.20 0.72 19.00
CA PHE A 90 -2.10 2.14 18.75
C PHE A 90 -0.65 2.56 18.42
N LYS A 91 0.30 2.01 19.18
CA LYS A 91 1.72 2.30 19.01
C LYS A 91 2.25 1.74 17.69
N THR A 92 1.94 0.47 17.37
CA THR A 92 2.42 -0.15 16.13
C THR A 92 1.78 0.48 14.90
N LEU A 93 0.53 0.90 14.99
CA LEU A 93 -0.13 1.59 13.87
C LEU A 93 0.57 2.92 13.58
N PHE A 94 0.90 3.69 14.61
CA PHE A 94 1.57 4.97 14.42
C PHE A 94 2.99 4.79 13.86
N VAL A 95 3.79 3.93 14.49
CA VAL A 95 5.17 3.70 14.05
C VAL A 95 5.20 3.07 12.66
N GLY A 96 4.31 2.10 12.41
CA GLY A 96 4.24 1.45 11.11
C GLY A 96 3.84 2.40 10.00
N PHE A 97 2.96 3.35 10.30
CA PHE A 97 2.60 4.39 9.34
C PHE A 97 3.83 5.21 8.95
N LEU A 98 4.58 5.69 9.95
CA LEU A 98 5.76 6.51 9.70
C LEU A 98 6.83 5.73 8.92
N THR A 99 7.12 4.51 9.34
CA THR A 99 8.17 3.70 8.69
C THR A 99 7.77 3.31 7.27
N PHE A 100 6.50 2.96 7.06
CA PHE A 100 6.02 2.63 5.72
C PHE A 100 6.13 3.85 4.79
N ARG A 101 5.70 5.02 5.26
CA ARG A 101 5.77 6.22 4.44
C ARG A 101 7.21 6.61 4.11
N LEU A 102 8.15 6.41 5.04
CA LEU A 102 9.56 6.65 4.74
C LEU A 102 10.06 5.71 3.65
N LEU A 103 9.75 4.42 3.75
CA LEU A 103 10.16 3.45 2.73
C LEU A 103 9.54 3.76 1.37
N ASP A 104 8.26 4.16 1.37
CA ASP A 104 7.54 4.48 0.14
C ASP A 104 8.11 5.73 -0.54
N ILE A 105 8.47 6.74 0.22
CA ILE A 105 8.99 7.99 -0.32
C ILE A 105 10.44 7.84 -0.78
N LEU A 106 11.29 7.24 0.06
CA LEU A 106 12.72 7.10 -0.23
C LEU A 106 13.01 5.99 -1.22
N LYS A 107 12.17 4.95 -1.25
CA LYS A 107 12.28 3.80 -2.15
C LYS A 107 13.70 3.23 -2.20
N PRO A 108 14.27 2.82 -1.04
CA PRO A 108 15.60 2.22 -1.06
C PRO A 108 15.60 0.92 -1.86
N TYR A 109 16.80 0.53 -2.33
CA TYR A 109 16.95 -0.74 -3.02
C TYR A 109 16.51 -1.90 -2.09
N PRO A 110 15.73 -2.90 -2.52
CA PRO A 110 15.30 -3.17 -3.90
C PRO A 110 13.94 -2.58 -4.31
N ILE A 111 13.29 -1.78 -3.47
CA ILE A 111 11.94 -1.26 -3.74
C ILE A 111 11.89 -0.53 -5.08
N LYS A 112 12.89 0.29 -5.33
CA LYS A 112 12.94 1.11 -6.54
C LYS A 112 12.90 0.31 -7.83
N LEU A 113 13.44 -0.92 -7.81
CA LEU A 113 13.45 -1.78 -8.99
C LEU A 113 12.04 -2.14 -9.46
N PHE A 114 11.10 -2.26 -8.53
CA PHE A 114 9.76 -2.74 -8.83
C PHE A 114 8.86 -1.66 -9.44
N GLU A 115 9.22 -0.39 -9.31
CA GLU A 115 8.40 0.68 -9.91
C GLU A 115 8.46 0.69 -11.43
N ASN A 116 9.42 0.00 -12.04
CA ASN A 116 9.58 -0.06 -13.50
C ASN A 116 8.78 -1.18 -14.16
N LEU A 117 8.00 -1.95 -13.40
CA LEU A 117 7.14 -2.98 -13.96
C LEU A 117 6.00 -2.36 -14.77
N PRO A 118 5.46 -3.08 -15.79
CA PRO A 118 4.45 -2.50 -16.66
C PRO A 118 3.09 -2.35 -16.00
N LYS A 119 2.34 -1.33 -16.44
CA LYS A 119 0.95 -1.08 -16.08
C LYS A 119 0.75 -1.01 -14.57
N GLY A 120 -0.32 -1.64 -14.07
CA GLY A 120 -0.65 -1.66 -12.66
C GLY A 120 0.37 -2.37 -11.78
N HIS A 121 1.20 -3.26 -12.33
CA HIS A 121 2.25 -3.92 -11.56
C HIS A 121 3.29 -2.93 -11.06
N GLY A 122 3.65 -1.91 -11.86
CA GLY A 122 4.58 -0.89 -11.41
C GLY A 122 4.03 -0.05 -10.27
N VAL A 123 2.71 0.19 -10.26
CA VAL A 123 2.04 0.93 -9.20
C VAL A 123 1.98 0.10 -7.92
N MET A 124 1.62 -1.18 -8.02
CA MET A 124 1.36 -2.03 -6.85
C MET A 124 2.60 -2.68 -6.27
N ALA A 125 3.55 -3.10 -7.13
CA ALA A 125 4.65 -3.95 -6.68
C ALA A 125 5.64 -3.21 -5.78
N ASP A 126 5.96 -1.96 -6.05
CA ASP A 126 6.91 -1.22 -5.22
C ASP A 126 6.38 -1.03 -3.80
N ASP A 127 5.09 -0.74 -3.65
CA ASP A 127 4.49 -0.60 -2.32
C ASP A 127 4.32 -1.96 -1.63
N ALA A 128 4.03 -3.03 -2.39
CA ALA A 128 3.99 -4.36 -1.81
C ALA A 128 5.35 -4.75 -1.23
N VAL A 129 6.43 -4.49 -1.96
CA VAL A 129 7.79 -4.76 -1.48
C VAL A 129 8.13 -3.88 -0.28
N ALA A 130 7.75 -2.59 -0.32
CA ALA A 130 7.95 -1.68 0.81
C ALA A 130 7.21 -2.20 2.05
N GLY A 131 5.98 -2.68 1.88
CA GLY A 131 5.20 -3.24 2.98
C GLY A 131 5.85 -4.48 3.59
N ILE A 132 6.38 -5.37 2.76
CA ILE A 132 7.08 -6.57 3.23
C ILE A 132 8.32 -6.18 4.03
N ILE A 133 9.11 -5.25 3.52
CA ILE A 133 10.29 -4.75 4.24
C ILE A 133 9.87 -4.10 5.56
N ASN A 134 8.79 -3.33 5.54
CA ASN A 134 8.28 -2.69 6.76
C ASN A 134 7.80 -3.72 7.77
N ALA A 135 7.27 -4.86 7.32
CA ALA A 135 6.90 -5.95 8.23
C ALA A 135 8.10 -6.42 9.04
N PHE A 136 9.26 -6.57 8.40
CA PHE A 136 10.49 -6.91 9.11
C PHE A 136 10.97 -5.79 10.01
N VAL A 137 10.87 -4.55 9.58
CA VAL A 137 11.23 -3.39 10.39
C VAL A 137 10.41 -3.38 11.69
N LEU A 138 9.09 -3.54 11.59
CA LEU A 138 8.22 -3.57 12.77
C LEU A 138 8.51 -4.77 13.65
N PHE A 139 8.80 -5.92 13.07
CA PHE A 139 9.16 -7.11 13.82
C PHE A 139 10.41 -6.85 14.69
N PHE A 140 11.43 -6.22 14.13
CA PHE A 140 12.62 -5.88 14.89
C PHE A 140 12.37 -4.82 15.95
N LEU A 141 11.52 -3.85 15.68
CA LEU A 141 11.26 -2.77 16.63
C LEU A 141 10.38 -3.19 17.81
N PHE A 142 9.45 -4.13 17.59
CA PHE A 142 8.43 -4.47 18.58
C PHE A 142 8.49 -5.91 19.07
N HIS A 143 9.53 -6.64 18.71
CA HIS A 143 9.68 -8.03 19.16
C HIS A 143 10.77 -8.22 20.25
#